data_c61eae1529bc550dc4d2f9dfd4e65b60
#
_entry.id   c61eae1529bc550dc4d2f9dfd4e65b60
#
_cell.length_a   1.000
_cell.length_b   1.000
_cell.length_c   1.000
_cell.angle_alpha   90.00
_cell.angle_beta   90.00
_cell.angle_gamma   90.00
#
_symmetry.space_group_name_H-M   'P 1'
#
loop_
_entity.id
_entity.type
_entity.pdbx_description
1 polymer ?
#
loop_
_entity_poly.entity_id
_entity_poly.type
_entity_poly.pdbx_seq_one_letter_code
_entity_poly.pdbx_strand_id
1 'polypeptide(L)'
;MQRLAQFDVSRQFITRPGEIAAQLVFGAVCAAAMIGVRAAFDLWAPISGPFALIYPTVLLATLYGHWRAGVVAFAVTFLWAWYFVLPAQRSFMFADPTDPARVAINACSALIVLIFAEAFRRAAHSTMEEIRLSADRRLTQLAELEHRTKNNFALVASLLEIQKRRVSDTSLHPMLDDAAGRVRTFADAYSSLAVDQSDGVNVDMKPYLNQLLDRIERAAVPDFVTLYR
;
A
#
# COMPACT_ATOMS: atom_id res chain seq x y z
N MET A 1 -11.44 -0.13 2.73
CA MET A 1 -11.12 -0.52 1.35
C MET A 1 -9.66 -0.99 1.16
N GLN A 2 -8.68 -0.47 1.88
CA GLN A 2 -7.26 -0.88 1.76
C GLN A 2 -6.97 -2.36 2.08
N ARG A 3 -7.71 -2.99 2.99
CA ARG A 3 -7.49 -4.41 3.34
C ARG A 3 -7.90 -5.40 2.25
N LEU A 4 -8.89 -5.07 1.43
CA LEU A 4 -9.34 -5.94 0.32
C LEU A 4 -8.38 -5.89 -0.88
N ALA A 5 -7.72 -4.75 -1.12
CA ALA A 5 -6.73 -4.61 -2.18
C ALA A 5 -5.41 -5.36 -1.91
N GLN A 6 -5.16 -5.75 -0.65
CA GLN A 6 -3.96 -6.49 -0.23
C GLN A 6 -4.21 -7.99 -0.05
N PHE A 7 -5.45 -8.46 -0.27
CA PHE A 7 -5.78 -9.87 -0.11
C PHE A 7 -5.29 -10.65 -1.33
N ASP A 8 -4.22 -11.40 -1.13
CA ASP A 8 -3.63 -12.29 -2.12
C ASP A 8 -3.49 -13.67 -1.48
N VAL A 9 -4.27 -14.64 -1.99
CA VAL A 9 -4.32 -16.01 -1.47
C VAL A 9 -2.94 -16.70 -1.56
N SER A 10 -2.12 -16.30 -2.52
CA SER A 10 -0.82 -16.93 -2.76
C SER A 10 0.26 -16.54 -1.74
N ARG A 11 0.16 -15.37 -1.09
CA ARG A 11 1.16 -14.87 -0.13
C ARG A 11 1.29 -15.67 1.16
N GLN A 12 0.33 -16.55 1.46
CA GLN A 12 0.34 -17.37 2.68
C GLN A 12 1.19 -18.64 2.55
N PHE A 13 1.61 -18.99 1.34
CA PHE A 13 2.32 -20.25 1.09
C PHE A 13 3.79 -19.99 0.69
N ILE A 14 4.71 -20.62 1.42
CA ILE A 14 6.16 -20.49 1.22
C ILE A 14 6.66 -21.39 0.08
N THR A 15 5.88 -22.41 -0.31
CA THR A 15 6.29 -23.40 -1.31
C THR A 15 5.52 -23.20 -2.63
N ARG A 16 6.22 -23.23 -3.76
CA ARG A 16 5.63 -23.12 -5.11
C ARG A 16 4.46 -24.11 -5.37
N PRO A 17 4.52 -25.41 -4.99
CA PRO A 17 3.39 -26.31 -5.18
C PRO A 17 2.18 -25.94 -4.31
N GLY A 18 2.39 -25.45 -3.08
CA GLY A 18 1.32 -24.97 -2.20
C GLY A 18 0.61 -23.74 -2.76
N GLU A 19 1.35 -22.81 -3.33
CA GLU A 19 0.80 -21.62 -4.01
C GLU A 19 -0.11 -22.02 -5.18
N ILE A 20 0.35 -22.94 -6.04
CA ILE A 20 -0.44 -23.42 -7.18
C ILE A 20 -1.72 -24.12 -6.69
N ALA A 21 -1.61 -25.00 -5.70
CA ALA A 21 -2.76 -25.70 -5.13
C ALA A 21 -3.78 -24.71 -4.54
N ALA A 22 -3.32 -23.69 -3.80
CA ALA A 22 -4.18 -22.66 -3.23
C ALA A 22 -4.94 -21.87 -4.32
N GLN A 23 -4.26 -21.50 -5.41
CA GLN A 23 -4.88 -20.80 -6.55
C GLN A 23 -5.96 -21.69 -7.21
N LEU A 24 -5.67 -22.96 -7.45
CA LEU A 24 -6.63 -23.90 -8.06
C LEU A 24 -7.86 -24.11 -7.15
N VAL A 25 -7.63 -24.33 -5.86
CA VAL A 25 -8.70 -24.48 -4.86
C VAL A 25 -9.55 -23.21 -4.78
N PHE A 26 -8.93 -22.03 -4.76
CA PHE A 26 -9.65 -20.76 -4.73
C PHE A 26 -10.53 -20.59 -5.97
N GLY A 27 -10.01 -20.91 -7.17
CA GLY A 27 -10.79 -20.89 -8.41
C GLY A 27 -11.99 -21.83 -8.36
N ALA A 28 -11.79 -23.04 -7.84
CA ALA A 28 -12.87 -24.02 -7.67
C ALA A 28 -13.93 -23.57 -6.64
N VAL A 29 -13.51 -22.94 -5.54
CA VAL A 29 -14.43 -22.36 -4.54
C VAL A 29 -15.25 -21.23 -5.14
N CYS A 30 -14.63 -20.33 -5.91
CA CYS A 30 -15.35 -19.27 -6.63
C CYS A 30 -16.39 -19.86 -7.61
N ALA A 31 -16.03 -20.93 -8.34
CA ALA A 31 -16.96 -21.60 -9.23
C ALA A 31 -18.11 -22.24 -8.47
N ALA A 32 -17.85 -22.96 -7.38
CA ALA A 32 -18.87 -23.56 -6.54
C ALA A 32 -19.82 -22.53 -5.93
N ALA A 33 -19.27 -21.40 -5.46
CA ALA A 33 -20.05 -20.28 -4.93
C ALA A 33 -20.99 -19.71 -6.01
N MET A 34 -20.50 -19.52 -7.24
CA MET A 34 -21.32 -19.05 -8.36
C MET A 34 -22.46 -20.03 -8.68
N ILE A 35 -22.15 -21.33 -8.74
CA ILE A 35 -23.15 -22.35 -8.99
C ILE A 35 -24.23 -22.34 -7.89
N GLY A 36 -23.82 -22.21 -6.62
CA GLY A 36 -24.74 -22.08 -5.49
C GLY A 36 -25.61 -20.82 -5.56
N VAL A 37 -25.02 -19.69 -5.87
CA VAL A 37 -25.76 -18.42 -6.07
C VAL A 37 -26.76 -18.56 -7.19
N ARG A 38 -26.36 -19.12 -8.32
CA ARG A 38 -27.28 -19.36 -9.44
C ARG A 38 -28.41 -20.28 -9.06
N ALA A 39 -28.12 -21.41 -8.41
CA ALA A 39 -29.15 -22.36 -7.96
C ALA A 39 -30.16 -21.69 -7.02
N ALA A 40 -29.70 -20.82 -6.14
CA ALA A 40 -30.58 -20.04 -5.25
C ALA A 40 -31.46 -19.05 -6.02
N PHE A 41 -30.93 -18.38 -7.04
CA PHE A 41 -31.74 -17.51 -7.90
C PHE A 41 -32.74 -18.27 -8.75
N ASP A 42 -32.35 -19.41 -9.32
CA ASP A 42 -33.24 -20.24 -10.15
C ASP A 42 -34.45 -20.78 -9.36
N LEU A 43 -34.34 -20.91 -8.01
CA LEU A 43 -35.46 -21.22 -7.13
C LEU A 43 -36.51 -20.10 -7.03
N TRP A 44 -36.08 -18.84 -7.19
CA TRP A 44 -36.93 -17.69 -6.99
C TRP A 44 -37.40 -17.06 -8.32
N ALA A 45 -36.50 -16.97 -9.30
CA ALA A 45 -36.80 -16.49 -10.63
C ALA A 45 -35.80 -17.11 -11.65
N PRO A 46 -36.25 -17.90 -12.61
CA PRO A 46 -35.33 -18.52 -13.57
C PRO A 46 -34.62 -17.46 -14.40
N ILE A 47 -33.29 -17.49 -14.37
CA ILE A 47 -32.45 -16.55 -15.09
C ILE A 47 -32.33 -16.96 -16.55
N SER A 48 -32.74 -16.10 -17.48
CA SER A 48 -32.73 -16.36 -18.92
C SER A 48 -31.32 -16.43 -19.55
N GLY A 49 -30.27 -15.93 -18.85
CA GLY A 49 -28.89 -15.92 -19.34
C GLY A 49 -28.01 -17.03 -18.76
N PRO A 50 -27.64 -18.07 -19.54
CA PRO A 50 -26.85 -19.20 -19.02
C PRO A 50 -25.47 -18.82 -18.54
N PHE A 51 -24.85 -17.77 -19.10
CA PHE A 51 -23.45 -17.39 -18.86
C PHE A 51 -23.27 -16.09 -18.05
N ALA A 52 -24.36 -15.45 -17.60
CA ALA A 52 -24.30 -14.10 -17.01
C ALA A 52 -23.39 -13.99 -15.78
N LEU A 53 -23.39 -15.00 -14.87
CA LEU A 53 -22.61 -14.99 -13.65
C LEU A 53 -21.16 -15.44 -13.83
N ILE A 54 -20.77 -15.92 -15.01
CA ILE A 54 -19.39 -16.37 -15.27
C ILE A 54 -18.43 -15.20 -15.23
N TYR A 55 -18.78 -14.07 -15.83
CA TYR A 55 -17.90 -12.89 -15.94
C TYR A 55 -17.44 -12.34 -14.57
N PRO A 56 -18.36 -12.03 -13.62
CA PRO A 56 -17.95 -11.56 -12.31
C PRO A 56 -17.18 -12.63 -11.53
N THR A 57 -17.49 -13.92 -11.73
CA THR A 57 -16.77 -15.00 -11.06
C THR A 57 -15.33 -15.12 -11.56
N VAL A 58 -15.13 -15.10 -12.87
CA VAL A 58 -13.79 -15.10 -13.49
C VAL A 58 -13.00 -13.87 -13.08
N LEU A 59 -13.65 -12.70 -13.07
CA LEU A 59 -13.03 -11.45 -12.62
C LEU A 59 -12.52 -11.56 -11.18
N LEU A 60 -13.37 -11.97 -10.25
CA LEU A 60 -13.01 -12.10 -8.84
C LEU A 60 -11.95 -13.17 -8.61
N ALA A 61 -12.09 -14.33 -9.25
CA ALA A 61 -11.13 -15.42 -9.15
C ALA A 61 -9.74 -14.99 -9.65
N THR A 62 -9.68 -14.20 -10.74
CA THR A 62 -8.41 -13.71 -11.30
C THR A 62 -7.79 -12.61 -10.46
N LEU A 63 -8.58 -11.64 -9.96
CA LEU A 63 -8.08 -10.53 -9.16
C LEU A 63 -7.44 -11.00 -7.84
N TYR A 64 -8.06 -11.96 -7.17
CA TYR A 64 -7.63 -12.42 -5.83
C TYR A 64 -6.81 -13.72 -5.83
N GLY A 65 -6.98 -14.57 -6.85
CA GLY A 65 -6.37 -15.89 -6.93
C GLY A 65 -5.41 -16.07 -8.12
N HIS A 66 -5.06 -15.01 -8.83
CA HIS A 66 -4.22 -15.01 -10.02
C HIS A 66 -4.88 -15.70 -11.24
N TRP A 67 -4.20 -15.65 -12.40
CA TRP A 67 -4.69 -16.14 -13.67
C TRP A 67 -5.10 -17.64 -13.63
N ARG A 68 -4.40 -18.48 -12.83
CA ARG A 68 -4.71 -19.90 -12.70
C ARG A 68 -6.07 -20.13 -12.03
N ALA A 69 -6.37 -19.36 -10.98
CA ALA A 69 -7.67 -19.40 -10.34
C ALA A 69 -8.79 -18.95 -11.30
N GLY A 70 -8.52 -17.90 -12.09
CA GLY A 70 -9.43 -17.43 -13.13
C GLY A 70 -9.71 -18.49 -14.20
N VAL A 71 -8.67 -19.19 -14.67
CA VAL A 71 -8.82 -20.28 -15.66
C VAL A 71 -9.66 -21.43 -15.08
N VAL A 72 -9.40 -21.84 -13.84
CA VAL A 72 -10.18 -22.91 -13.19
C VAL A 72 -11.63 -22.47 -13.01
N ALA A 73 -11.87 -21.28 -12.50
CA ALA A 73 -13.21 -20.72 -12.33
C ALA A 73 -13.94 -20.68 -13.66
N PHE A 74 -13.30 -20.18 -14.73
CA PHE A 74 -13.85 -20.16 -16.06
C PHE A 74 -14.19 -21.55 -16.57
N ALA A 75 -13.25 -22.50 -16.55
CA ALA A 75 -13.46 -23.85 -17.07
C ALA A 75 -14.62 -24.55 -16.36
N VAL A 76 -14.62 -24.53 -15.03
CA VAL A 76 -15.65 -25.20 -14.22
C VAL A 76 -17.03 -24.58 -14.46
N THR A 77 -17.13 -23.26 -14.36
CA THR A 77 -18.43 -22.57 -14.50
C THR A 77 -18.97 -22.63 -15.92
N PHE A 78 -18.07 -22.54 -16.91
CA PHE A 78 -18.44 -22.57 -18.32
C PHE A 78 -18.94 -24.00 -18.73
N LEU A 79 -18.19 -25.05 -18.37
CA LEU A 79 -18.59 -26.44 -18.63
C LEU A 79 -19.87 -26.78 -17.89
N TRP A 80 -20.02 -26.32 -16.62
CA TRP A 80 -21.25 -26.52 -15.86
C TRP A 80 -22.45 -25.83 -16.54
N ALA A 81 -22.29 -24.57 -16.98
CA ALA A 81 -23.37 -23.84 -17.67
C ALA A 81 -23.72 -24.49 -19.01
N TRP A 82 -22.73 -24.98 -19.76
CA TRP A 82 -22.98 -25.69 -21.02
C TRP A 82 -23.78 -26.98 -20.79
N TYR A 83 -23.37 -27.76 -19.79
CA TYR A 83 -23.98 -29.10 -19.56
C TYR A 83 -25.35 -29.02 -18.88
N PHE A 84 -25.55 -28.10 -17.93
CA PHE A 84 -26.78 -28.09 -17.11
C PHE A 84 -27.78 -26.99 -17.49
N VAL A 85 -27.34 -25.90 -18.13
CA VAL A 85 -28.15 -24.70 -18.30
C VAL A 85 -28.57 -24.49 -19.76
N LEU A 86 -27.80 -24.95 -20.75
CA LEU A 86 -28.24 -24.87 -22.14
C LEU A 86 -29.51 -25.70 -22.38
N PRO A 87 -30.30 -25.37 -23.43
CA PRO A 87 -31.56 -26.05 -23.76
C PRO A 87 -31.44 -27.58 -23.91
N ALA A 88 -30.32 -28.10 -24.46
CA ALA A 88 -30.01 -29.51 -24.52
C ALA A 88 -29.42 -30.00 -23.17
N GLN A 89 -30.23 -29.99 -22.11
CA GLN A 89 -29.78 -30.41 -20.77
C GLN A 89 -29.12 -31.78 -20.75
N ARG A 90 -28.02 -31.88 -19.98
CA ARG A 90 -27.18 -33.07 -19.82
C ARG A 90 -26.54 -33.58 -21.12
N SER A 91 -26.33 -32.69 -22.07
CA SER A 91 -25.67 -32.99 -23.34
C SER A 91 -24.77 -31.82 -23.74
N PHE A 92 -23.67 -32.09 -24.44
CA PHE A 92 -22.85 -31.11 -25.11
C PHE A 92 -23.30 -30.80 -26.55
N MET A 93 -24.43 -31.38 -26.96
CA MET A 93 -25.00 -31.12 -28.28
C MET A 93 -25.82 -29.83 -28.27
N PHE A 94 -25.87 -29.17 -29.39
CA PHE A 94 -26.63 -27.94 -29.57
C PHE A 94 -28.08 -28.28 -30.00
N ALA A 95 -29.06 -27.71 -29.31
CA ALA A 95 -30.46 -27.85 -29.67
C ALA A 95 -30.89 -26.85 -30.72
N ASP A 96 -30.28 -25.65 -30.70
CA ASP A 96 -30.62 -24.54 -31.57
C ASP A 96 -29.41 -24.18 -32.49
N PRO A 97 -29.61 -23.81 -33.77
CA PRO A 97 -28.55 -23.37 -34.66
C PRO A 97 -27.79 -22.15 -34.14
N THR A 98 -28.36 -21.36 -33.21
CA THR A 98 -27.74 -20.16 -32.61
C THR A 98 -26.87 -20.48 -31.39
N ASP A 99 -26.97 -21.68 -30.79
CA ASP A 99 -26.23 -22.06 -29.59
C ASP A 99 -24.69 -22.05 -29.77
N PRO A 100 -24.13 -22.56 -30.89
CA PRO A 100 -22.69 -22.49 -31.10
C PRO A 100 -22.15 -21.07 -31.06
N ALA A 101 -22.85 -20.12 -31.68
CA ALA A 101 -22.43 -18.71 -31.69
C ALA A 101 -22.51 -18.10 -30.27
N ARG A 102 -23.57 -18.43 -29.50
CA ARG A 102 -23.71 -18.00 -28.10
C ARG A 102 -22.58 -18.52 -27.24
N VAL A 103 -22.23 -19.79 -27.33
CA VAL A 103 -21.15 -20.42 -26.59
C VAL A 103 -19.82 -19.78 -26.95
N ALA A 104 -19.53 -19.60 -28.26
CA ALA A 104 -18.30 -18.99 -28.72
C ALA A 104 -18.14 -17.54 -28.23
N ILE A 105 -19.19 -16.71 -28.38
CA ILE A 105 -19.17 -15.30 -27.94
C ILE A 105 -18.94 -15.20 -26.42
N ASN A 106 -19.65 -16.03 -25.63
CA ASN A 106 -19.49 -16.01 -24.18
C ASN A 106 -18.11 -16.52 -23.75
N ALA A 107 -17.55 -17.55 -24.40
CA ALA A 107 -16.20 -18.01 -24.15
C ALA A 107 -15.16 -16.93 -24.45
N CYS A 108 -15.25 -16.28 -25.62
CA CYS A 108 -14.37 -15.17 -26.00
C CYS A 108 -14.48 -14.00 -25.00
N SER A 109 -15.71 -13.64 -24.61
CA SER A 109 -15.94 -12.55 -23.65
C SER A 109 -15.35 -12.88 -22.28
N ALA A 110 -15.49 -14.10 -21.77
CA ALA A 110 -14.90 -14.51 -20.52
C ALA A 110 -13.38 -14.57 -20.56
N LEU A 111 -12.78 -14.97 -21.69
CA LEU A 111 -11.33 -14.90 -21.89
C LEU A 111 -10.82 -13.46 -21.91
N ILE A 112 -11.55 -12.56 -22.55
CA ILE A 112 -11.23 -11.12 -22.54
C ILE A 112 -11.25 -10.59 -21.10
N VAL A 113 -12.28 -10.91 -20.33
CA VAL A 113 -12.38 -10.53 -18.91
C VAL A 113 -11.18 -11.06 -18.11
N LEU A 114 -10.80 -12.33 -18.32
CA LEU A 114 -9.64 -12.93 -17.66
C LEU A 114 -8.35 -12.19 -17.98
N ILE A 115 -8.11 -11.89 -19.27
CA ILE A 115 -6.90 -11.17 -19.72
C ILE A 115 -6.86 -9.77 -19.11
N PHE A 116 -7.97 -9.02 -19.17
CA PHE A 116 -8.03 -7.68 -18.59
C PHE A 116 -7.88 -7.69 -17.07
N ALA A 117 -8.52 -8.65 -16.38
CA ALA A 117 -8.40 -8.79 -14.94
C ALA A 117 -6.94 -9.05 -14.53
N GLU A 118 -6.24 -9.94 -15.23
CA GLU A 118 -4.83 -10.23 -14.96
C GLU A 118 -3.92 -9.03 -15.31
N ALA A 119 -4.17 -8.33 -16.41
CA ALA A 119 -3.43 -7.12 -16.77
C ALA A 119 -3.64 -6.02 -15.73
N PHE A 120 -4.87 -5.78 -15.30
CA PHE A 120 -5.19 -4.81 -14.26
C PHE A 120 -4.54 -5.18 -12.92
N ARG A 121 -4.60 -6.45 -12.52
CA ARG A 121 -3.95 -6.94 -11.31
C ARG A 121 -2.45 -6.67 -11.33
N ARG A 122 -1.77 -6.99 -12.44
CA ARG A 122 -0.32 -6.73 -12.61
C ARG A 122 0.00 -5.25 -12.53
N ALA A 123 -0.76 -4.42 -13.25
CA ALA A 123 -0.58 -2.96 -13.23
C ALA A 123 -0.78 -2.38 -11.83
N ALA A 124 -1.83 -2.82 -11.12
CA ALA A 124 -2.08 -2.37 -9.75
C ALA A 124 -0.94 -2.76 -8.78
N HIS A 125 -0.40 -3.97 -8.91
CA HIS A 125 0.74 -4.41 -8.09
C HIS A 125 2.01 -3.63 -8.40
N SER A 126 2.36 -3.40 -9.68
CA SER A 126 3.55 -2.63 -10.05
C SER A 126 3.47 -1.19 -9.55
N THR A 127 2.30 -0.53 -9.69
CA THR A 127 2.11 0.83 -9.20
C THR A 127 2.24 0.92 -7.68
N MET A 128 1.68 -0.04 -6.93
CA MET A 128 1.82 -0.08 -5.47
C MET A 128 3.28 -0.28 -5.04
N GLU A 129 4.03 -1.11 -5.75
CA GLU A 129 5.44 -1.35 -5.47
C GLU A 129 6.30 -0.11 -5.77
N GLU A 130 6.04 0.59 -6.87
CA GLU A 130 6.69 1.87 -7.19
C GLU A 130 6.42 2.95 -6.13
N ILE A 131 5.16 3.07 -5.67
CA ILE A 131 4.79 4.01 -4.61
C ILE A 131 5.55 3.66 -3.32
N ARG A 132 5.63 2.38 -2.95
CA ARG A 132 6.34 1.92 -1.77
C ARG A 132 7.84 2.23 -1.85
N LEU A 133 8.47 1.87 -2.97
CA LEU A 133 9.89 2.17 -3.20
C LEU A 133 10.17 3.66 -3.21
N SER A 134 9.28 4.48 -3.75
CA SER A 134 9.43 5.94 -3.74
C SER A 134 9.29 6.51 -2.33
N ALA A 135 8.39 5.97 -1.50
CA ALA A 135 8.25 6.35 -0.11
C ALA A 135 9.52 5.99 0.70
N ASP A 136 10.04 4.77 0.54
CA ASP A 136 11.27 4.33 1.22
C ASP A 136 12.48 5.18 0.83
N ARG A 137 12.61 5.53 -0.46
CA ARG A 137 13.67 6.45 -0.92
C ARG A 137 13.57 7.83 -0.28
N ARG A 138 12.35 8.38 -0.17
CA ARG A 138 12.13 9.68 0.48
C ARG A 138 12.52 9.64 1.96
N LEU A 139 12.17 8.57 2.67
CA LEU A 139 12.57 8.39 4.07
C LEU A 139 14.09 8.34 4.22
N THR A 140 14.78 7.59 3.36
CA THR A 140 16.25 7.53 3.35
C THR A 140 16.88 8.91 3.08
N GLN A 141 16.33 9.67 2.11
CA GLN A 141 16.81 11.02 1.81
C GLN A 141 16.59 11.99 2.96
N LEU A 142 15.46 11.90 3.65
CA LEU A 142 15.19 12.70 4.85
C LEU A 142 16.17 12.39 5.97
N ALA A 143 16.45 11.12 6.24
CA ALA A 143 17.44 10.70 7.24
C ALA A 143 18.87 11.21 6.90
N GLU A 144 19.25 11.19 5.62
CA GLU A 144 20.54 11.73 5.19
C GLU A 144 20.61 13.25 5.35
N LEU A 145 19.53 13.96 4.98
CA LEU A 145 19.45 15.42 5.17
C LEU A 145 19.54 15.80 6.66
N GLU A 146 18.85 15.05 7.53
CA GLU A 146 18.94 15.22 8.97
C GLU A 146 20.38 15.09 9.47
N HIS A 147 21.05 14.00 9.10
CA HIS A 147 22.43 13.75 9.48
C HIS A 147 23.37 14.84 8.99
N ARG A 148 23.22 15.31 7.75
CA ARG A 148 24.00 16.41 7.19
C ARG A 148 23.73 17.72 7.91
N THR A 149 22.47 18.02 8.23
CA THR A 149 22.09 19.23 8.97
C THR A 149 22.70 19.24 10.36
N LYS A 150 22.66 18.12 11.09
CA LYS A 150 23.30 17.95 12.39
C LYS A 150 24.81 18.18 12.31
N ASN A 151 25.48 17.62 11.29
CA ASN A 151 26.90 17.82 11.06
C ASN A 151 27.24 19.30 10.76
N ASN A 152 26.37 19.98 9.99
CA ASN A 152 26.57 21.40 9.69
C ASN A 152 26.46 22.26 10.95
N PHE A 153 25.48 22.01 11.83
CA PHE A 153 25.38 22.71 13.12
C PHE A 153 26.58 22.43 14.01
N ALA A 154 27.04 21.18 14.08
CA ALA A 154 28.24 20.83 14.84
C ALA A 154 29.49 21.54 14.32
N LEU A 155 29.61 21.68 12.99
CA LEU A 155 30.69 22.42 12.36
C LEU A 155 30.65 23.92 12.74
N VAL A 156 29.46 24.55 12.67
CA VAL A 156 29.28 25.95 13.05
C VAL A 156 29.64 26.17 14.53
N ALA A 157 29.17 25.29 15.42
CA ALA A 157 29.51 25.38 16.85
C ALA A 157 31.03 25.26 17.07
N SER A 158 31.70 24.33 16.38
CA SER A 158 33.18 24.18 16.48
C SER A 158 33.93 25.37 15.93
N LEU A 159 33.45 26.03 14.86
CA LEU A 159 34.03 27.25 14.33
C LEU A 159 33.93 28.40 15.34
N LEU A 160 32.81 28.54 16.04
CA LEU A 160 32.65 29.54 17.11
C LEU A 160 33.63 29.28 18.26
N GLU A 161 33.87 28.01 18.64
CA GLU A 161 34.88 27.67 19.65
C GLU A 161 36.31 27.98 19.20
N ILE A 162 36.64 27.76 17.92
CA ILE A 162 37.94 28.12 17.35
C ILE A 162 38.10 29.64 17.34
N GLN A 163 37.07 30.39 16.96
CA GLN A 163 37.10 31.85 17.01
C GLN A 163 37.29 32.37 18.42
N LYS A 164 36.61 31.83 19.43
CA LYS A 164 36.80 32.15 20.83
C LYS A 164 38.29 32.03 21.25
N ARG A 165 38.99 30.96 20.84
CA ARG A 165 40.41 30.78 21.15
C ARG A 165 41.33 31.78 20.47
N ARG A 166 40.92 32.39 19.37
CA ARG A 166 41.70 33.37 18.59
C ARG A 166 41.49 34.82 19.05
N VAL A 167 40.39 35.10 19.73
CA VAL A 167 40.06 36.42 20.23
C VAL A 167 40.81 36.67 21.52
N SER A 168 41.65 37.71 21.51
CA SER A 168 42.47 38.12 22.67
C SER A 168 41.64 38.82 23.75
N ASP A 169 40.51 39.38 23.39
CA ASP A 169 39.59 40.03 24.33
C ASP A 169 38.69 38.99 25.02
N THR A 170 39.02 38.70 26.27
CA THR A 170 38.30 37.72 27.08
C THR A 170 36.88 38.14 27.42
N SER A 171 36.52 39.42 27.27
CA SER A 171 35.14 39.89 27.50
C SER A 171 34.15 39.39 26.47
N LEU A 172 34.63 38.99 25.28
CA LEU A 172 33.80 38.43 24.21
C LEU A 172 33.58 36.87 24.31
N HIS A 173 34.35 36.20 25.18
CA HIS A 173 34.26 34.74 25.34
C HIS A 173 32.85 34.25 25.77
N PRO A 174 32.18 34.90 26.76
CA PRO A 174 30.83 34.48 27.16
C PRO A 174 29.83 34.60 26.02
N MET A 175 29.93 35.64 25.17
CA MET A 175 29.04 35.81 24.02
C MET A 175 29.23 34.75 22.96
N LEU A 176 30.45 34.30 22.70
CA LEU A 176 30.77 33.23 21.77
C LEU A 176 30.31 31.86 22.32
N ASP A 177 30.44 31.64 23.64
CA ASP A 177 29.91 30.42 24.29
C ASP A 177 28.41 30.34 24.21
N ASP A 178 27.70 31.43 24.46
CA ASP A 178 26.24 31.51 24.32
C ASP A 178 25.82 31.26 22.87
N ALA A 179 26.47 31.85 21.89
CA ALA A 179 26.20 31.60 20.48
C ALA A 179 26.41 30.12 20.09
N ALA A 180 27.51 29.50 20.53
CA ALA A 180 27.78 28.09 20.29
C ALA A 180 26.75 27.19 20.98
N GLY A 181 26.33 27.54 22.22
CA GLY A 181 25.29 26.86 22.96
C GLY A 181 23.92 26.88 22.24
N ARG A 182 23.52 28.05 21.72
CA ARG A 182 22.30 28.20 20.92
C ARG A 182 22.31 27.34 19.67
N VAL A 183 23.42 27.32 18.93
CA VAL A 183 23.58 26.48 17.73
C VAL A 183 23.39 25.00 18.08
N ARG A 184 23.95 24.51 19.21
CA ARG A 184 23.76 23.14 19.67
C ARG A 184 22.31 22.85 20.04
N THR A 185 21.64 23.78 20.76
CA THR A 185 20.22 23.64 21.11
C THR A 185 19.33 23.56 19.86
N PHE A 186 19.62 24.35 18.83
CA PHE A 186 18.91 24.24 17.55
C PHE A 186 19.16 22.91 16.85
N ALA A 187 20.39 22.39 16.88
CA ALA A 187 20.71 21.07 16.31
C ALA A 187 19.93 19.95 16.98
N ASP A 188 19.83 19.97 18.30
CA ASP A 188 19.10 18.97 19.09
C ASP A 188 17.59 19.08 18.88
N ALA A 189 17.04 20.28 18.82
CA ALA A 189 15.63 20.53 18.52
C ALA A 189 15.28 20.05 17.11
N TYR A 190 16.15 20.30 16.12
CA TYR A 190 15.94 19.84 14.74
C TYR A 190 15.97 18.31 14.65
N SER A 191 16.89 17.64 15.34
CA SER A 191 16.98 16.19 15.37
C SER A 191 15.75 15.52 16.01
N SER A 192 15.19 16.13 17.05
CA SER A 192 13.98 15.60 17.69
C SER A 192 12.74 15.69 16.80
N LEU A 193 12.66 16.73 15.94
CA LEU A 193 11.59 16.90 14.95
C LEU A 193 11.59 15.78 13.88
N ALA A 194 12.76 15.34 13.46
CA ALA A 194 12.90 14.35 12.39
C ALA A 194 12.61 12.93 12.87
N VAL A 195 12.97 12.58 14.10
CA VAL A 195 12.73 11.25 14.69
C VAL A 195 11.24 10.99 14.90
N ASP A 196 10.48 11.98 15.35
CA ASP A 196 9.03 11.84 15.58
C ASP A 196 8.22 11.63 14.28
N GLN A 197 8.72 12.08 13.12
CA GLN A 197 8.06 11.86 11.84
C GLN A 197 8.25 10.45 11.27
N SER A 198 9.25 9.68 11.74
CA SER A 198 9.54 8.34 11.23
C SER A 198 8.63 7.24 11.80
N ASP A 199 8.07 7.45 12.97
CA ASP A 199 7.31 6.39 13.68
C ASP A 199 5.81 6.32 13.31
N GLY A 200 5.28 7.22 12.47
CA GLY A 200 3.89 7.17 11.98
C GLY A 200 2.82 7.21 13.08
N VAL A 201 3.23 7.46 14.32
CA VAL A 201 2.33 7.63 15.46
C VAL A 201 1.73 9.02 15.38
N ASN A 202 0.44 9.09 15.53
CA ASN A 202 -0.32 10.34 15.64
C ASN A 202 0.18 11.09 16.89
N VAL A 203 1.26 11.86 16.72
CA VAL A 203 1.82 12.68 17.80
C VAL A 203 0.79 13.76 18.09
N ASP A 204 0.34 13.83 19.34
CA ASP A 204 -0.47 14.95 19.78
C ASP A 204 0.38 16.22 19.64
N MET A 205 0.11 17.00 18.60
CA MET A 205 0.87 18.17 18.21
C MET A 205 0.96 19.24 19.33
N LYS A 206 0.01 19.24 20.23
CA LYS A 206 -0.12 20.24 21.27
C LYS A 206 0.96 20.16 22.37
N PRO A 207 1.23 18.98 23.01
CA PRO A 207 2.34 18.85 23.95
C PRO A 207 3.70 19.02 23.27
N TYR A 208 3.83 18.60 22.02
CA TYR A 208 5.04 18.76 21.23
C TYR A 208 5.37 20.24 20.97
N LEU A 209 4.40 21.02 20.47
CA LEU A 209 4.57 22.47 20.25
C LEU A 209 4.90 23.21 21.54
N ASN A 210 4.28 22.84 22.67
CA ASN A 210 4.58 23.44 23.95
C ASN A 210 6.03 23.17 24.40
N GLN A 211 6.53 21.93 24.24
CA GLN A 211 7.92 21.61 24.55
C GLN A 211 8.91 22.36 23.61
N LEU A 212 8.56 22.52 22.35
CA LEU A 212 9.37 23.26 21.39
C LEU A 212 9.40 24.74 21.74
N LEU A 213 8.25 25.33 22.06
CA LEU A 213 8.14 26.73 22.51
C LEU A 213 8.94 26.96 23.79
N ASP A 214 8.83 26.10 24.80
CA ASP A 214 9.61 26.16 26.04
C ASP A 214 11.13 26.07 25.79
N ARG A 215 11.57 25.29 24.81
CA ARG A 215 12.99 25.19 24.45
C ARG A 215 13.47 26.44 23.71
N ILE A 216 12.66 26.95 22.77
CA ILE A 216 12.95 28.18 22.04
C ILE A 216 12.96 29.38 22.99
N GLU A 217 12.01 29.47 23.89
CA GLU A 217 11.91 30.54 24.88
C GLU A 217 13.14 30.56 25.81
N ARG A 218 13.58 29.41 26.30
CA ARG A 218 14.82 29.28 27.09
C ARG A 218 16.08 29.58 26.28
N ALA A 219 16.08 29.35 24.97
CA ALA A 219 17.22 29.65 24.11
C ALA A 219 17.23 31.10 23.59
N ALA A 220 16.07 31.77 23.50
CA ALA A 220 15.89 33.08 22.89
C ALA A 220 15.86 34.23 23.92
N VAL A 221 15.49 33.94 25.20
CA VAL A 221 15.42 34.97 26.25
C VAL A 221 16.78 35.01 26.98
N PRO A 222 17.63 36.02 26.78
CA PRO A 222 18.81 36.20 27.64
C PRO A 222 18.34 36.52 29.06
N ASP A 223 19.09 36.07 30.08
CA ASP A 223 18.85 36.32 31.52
C ASP A 223 18.80 37.82 31.92
N PHE A 224 18.77 38.71 30.96
CA PHE A 224 18.72 40.18 31.19
C PHE A 224 17.35 40.71 31.60
N VAL A 225 16.27 39.93 31.52
CA VAL A 225 14.91 40.43 31.86
C VAL A 225 14.59 40.32 33.36
N THR A 226 15.40 39.64 34.16
CA THR A 226 15.19 39.50 35.63
C THR A 226 15.70 40.68 36.47
N LEU A 227 16.26 41.73 35.87
CA LEU A 227 16.78 42.89 36.60
C LEU A 227 15.81 44.10 36.69
N TYR A 228 14.58 43.96 36.17
CA TYR A 228 13.52 44.97 36.30
C TYR A 228 12.20 44.37 36.76
N ARG A 229 12.19 43.92 38.01
CA ARG A 229 10.96 43.79 38.81
C ARG A 229 11.22 44.18 40.25
#